data_9bb0c82960096b753225abfd0ade88ae
#
_entry.id   9bb0c82960096b753225abfd0ade88ae
#
_cell.length_a   1.000
_cell.length_b   1.000
_cell.length_c   1.000
_cell.angle_alpha   90.00
_cell.angle_beta   90.00
_cell.angle_gamma   90.00
#
_symmetry.space_group_name_H-M   'P 1'
#
loop_
_entity.id
_entity.type
_entity.pdbx_description
1 polymer ?
#
loop_
_entity_poly.entity_id
_entity_poly.type
_entity_poly.pdbx_seq_one_letter_code
_entity_poly.pdbx_strand_id
1 'polypeptide(L)'
;LRRSSAASDVYKRQVLSEWLREFLFTGFPWLYIGYTAVDNTLIQGYIPVLGVFGIGFFIVFISQIILSSLGNLKDLSRGKSLFLPALILVIIFIGNQPLENVNWTKSTENITAIVVQPNINIKEKWTQRGLKKIESEIENKLTQNPIQNLTEPTVIFWPEVTQTSLVKKNEIDEFRNNILKENNMLGMVMGVLSETKS
;
A
#
# COMPACT_ATOMS: atom_id res chain seq x y z
N LEU A 1 -35.63 -6.07 -17.79
CA LEU A 1 -34.59 -7.12 -17.78
C LEU A 1 -33.25 -6.67 -18.38
N ARG A 2 -33.21 -5.85 -19.46
CA ARG A 2 -31.95 -5.39 -20.09
C ARG A 2 -31.12 -4.39 -19.24
N ARG A 3 -31.75 -3.60 -18.34
CA ARG A 3 -31.03 -2.64 -17.46
C ARG A 3 -30.27 -3.32 -16.33
N SER A 4 -30.70 -4.48 -15.87
CA SER A 4 -30.05 -5.23 -14.78
C SER A 4 -28.76 -5.92 -15.25
N SER A 5 -28.69 -6.38 -16.50
CA SER A 5 -27.47 -7.01 -17.05
C SER A 5 -26.33 -6.00 -17.25
N ALA A 6 -26.64 -4.80 -17.79
CA ALA A 6 -25.63 -3.76 -17.99
C ALA A 6 -25.01 -3.27 -16.67
N ALA A 7 -25.81 -3.14 -15.61
CA ALA A 7 -25.34 -2.76 -14.29
C ALA A 7 -24.45 -3.86 -13.67
N SER A 8 -24.78 -5.15 -13.87
CA SER A 8 -23.98 -6.26 -13.35
C SER A 8 -22.62 -6.41 -14.04
N ASP A 9 -22.46 -5.88 -15.23
CA ASP A 9 -21.20 -5.96 -15.96
C ASP A 9 -20.21 -4.84 -15.59
N VAL A 10 -20.70 -3.74 -15.00
CA VAL A 10 -19.85 -2.59 -14.64
C VAL A 10 -18.84 -2.98 -13.57
N TYR A 11 -19.25 -3.60 -12.46
CA TYR A 11 -18.35 -3.95 -11.37
C TYR A 11 -17.35 -5.04 -11.77
N LYS A 12 -17.77 -6.00 -12.63
CA LYS A 12 -16.86 -7.02 -13.15
C LYS A 12 -15.77 -6.39 -14.01
N ARG A 13 -16.15 -5.45 -14.89
CA ARG A 13 -15.20 -4.72 -15.75
C ARG A 13 -14.30 -3.81 -14.93
N GLN A 14 -14.80 -3.18 -13.88
CA GLN A 14 -14.02 -2.34 -12.98
C GLN A 14 -12.89 -3.15 -12.32
N VAL A 15 -13.23 -4.23 -11.63
CA VAL A 15 -12.24 -5.09 -10.95
C VAL A 15 -11.28 -5.73 -11.96
N LEU A 16 -11.79 -6.18 -13.10
CA LEU A 16 -10.96 -6.74 -14.16
C LEU A 16 -9.97 -5.69 -14.72
N SER A 17 -10.42 -4.45 -14.92
CA SER A 17 -9.56 -3.36 -15.40
C SER A 17 -8.49 -2.96 -14.38
N GLU A 18 -8.82 -2.97 -13.09
CA GLU A 18 -7.86 -2.73 -12.01
C GLU A 18 -6.81 -3.85 -11.94
N TRP A 19 -7.26 -5.11 -12.04
CA TRP A 19 -6.38 -6.27 -12.08
C TRP A 19 -5.47 -6.27 -13.32
N LEU A 20 -6.02 -6.00 -14.52
CA LEU A 20 -5.22 -5.91 -15.75
C LEU A 20 -4.17 -4.80 -15.67
N ARG A 21 -4.48 -3.68 -15.02
CA ARG A 21 -3.55 -2.55 -14.86
C ARG A 21 -2.31 -2.92 -14.04
N GLU A 22 -2.37 -3.98 -13.23
CA GLU A 22 -1.23 -4.48 -12.45
C GLU A 22 -0.13 -5.07 -13.34
N PHE A 23 -0.50 -5.55 -14.55
CA PHE A 23 0.42 -6.23 -15.47
C PHE A 23 0.71 -5.42 -16.74
N LEU A 24 -0.20 -4.51 -17.13
CA LEU A 24 -0.03 -3.71 -18.33
C LEU A 24 0.94 -2.56 -18.10
N PHE A 25 1.80 -2.29 -19.08
CA PHE A 25 2.73 -1.14 -19.08
C PHE A 25 3.60 -1.05 -17.82
N THR A 26 4.25 -2.15 -17.42
CA THR A 26 5.09 -2.28 -16.22
C THR A 26 4.33 -2.35 -14.89
N GLY A 27 3.01 -2.27 -14.92
CA GLY A 27 2.15 -2.28 -13.74
C GLY A 27 2.01 -0.91 -13.07
N PHE A 28 0.78 -0.56 -12.72
CA PHE A 28 0.50 0.66 -11.96
C PHE A 28 -0.48 0.34 -10.82
N PRO A 29 0.01 -0.19 -9.67
CA PRO A 29 -0.83 -0.70 -8.58
C PRO A 29 -1.37 0.40 -7.65
N TRP A 30 -1.55 1.61 -8.12
CA TRP A 30 -2.02 2.72 -7.32
C TRP A 30 -3.51 3.00 -7.52
N LEU A 31 -4.14 3.56 -6.48
CA LEU A 31 -5.52 4.08 -6.53
C LEU A 31 -6.56 2.99 -6.86
N TYR A 32 -6.39 1.78 -6.33
CA TYR A 32 -7.47 0.80 -6.35
C TYR A 32 -8.62 1.20 -5.43
N ILE A 33 -9.84 0.96 -5.87
CA ILE A 33 -11.05 1.27 -5.11
C ILE A 33 -11.04 0.58 -3.73
N GLY A 34 -10.47 -0.62 -3.64
CA GLY A 34 -10.37 -1.37 -2.40
C GLY A 34 -9.56 -0.68 -1.29
N TYR A 35 -8.63 0.22 -1.63
CA TYR A 35 -7.88 0.99 -0.61
C TYR A 35 -8.74 1.96 0.20
N THR A 36 -9.92 2.35 -0.32
CA THR A 36 -10.85 3.22 0.41
C THR A 36 -11.47 2.55 1.64
N ALA A 37 -11.28 1.23 1.78
CA ALA A 37 -11.76 0.46 2.92
C ALA A 37 -10.83 0.46 4.13
N VAL A 38 -9.59 0.95 4.01
CA VAL A 38 -8.55 0.81 5.05
C VAL A 38 -9.01 1.37 6.40
N ASP A 39 -9.65 2.54 6.41
CA ASP A 39 -10.16 3.15 7.65
C ASP A 39 -11.70 3.07 7.75
N ASN A 40 -12.32 2.17 7.01
CA ASN A 40 -13.76 2.05 6.97
C ASN A 40 -14.25 0.96 7.93
N THR A 41 -14.82 1.35 9.07
CA THR A 41 -15.32 0.48 10.12
C THR A 41 -16.40 -0.52 9.70
N LEU A 42 -17.02 -0.35 8.53
CA LEU A 42 -18.06 -1.25 8.03
C LEU A 42 -17.49 -2.50 7.36
N ILE A 43 -16.30 -2.40 6.75
CA ILE A 43 -15.78 -3.43 5.85
C ILE A 43 -14.28 -3.74 6.04
N GLN A 44 -13.58 -3.02 6.91
CA GLN A 44 -12.12 -3.20 7.09
C GLN A 44 -11.74 -4.62 7.54
N GLY A 45 -12.55 -5.29 8.34
CA GLY A 45 -12.29 -6.67 8.78
C GLY A 45 -12.26 -7.70 7.66
N TYR A 46 -12.86 -7.39 6.51
CA TYR A 46 -12.81 -8.26 5.33
C TYR A 46 -11.51 -8.14 4.53
N ILE A 47 -10.71 -7.08 4.74
CA ILE A 47 -9.49 -6.83 3.96
C ILE A 47 -8.51 -8.01 3.98
N PRO A 48 -8.18 -8.60 5.14
CA PRO A 48 -7.25 -9.73 5.19
C PRO A 48 -7.74 -10.99 4.45
N VAL A 49 -9.06 -11.14 4.28
CA VAL A 49 -9.68 -12.31 3.63
C VAL A 49 -9.83 -12.10 2.13
N LEU A 50 -10.31 -10.92 1.72
CA LEU A 50 -10.69 -10.64 0.33
C LEU A 50 -9.59 -9.95 -0.48
N GLY A 51 -8.63 -9.34 0.17
CA GLY A 51 -7.62 -8.50 -0.46
C GLY A 51 -8.21 -7.25 -1.13
N VAL A 52 -7.35 -6.44 -1.73
CA VAL A 52 -7.75 -5.14 -2.32
C VAL A 52 -8.76 -5.28 -3.45
N PHE A 53 -8.61 -6.30 -4.32
CA PHE A 53 -9.53 -6.52 -5.45
C PHE A 53 -10.88 -7.04 -5.00
N GLY A 54 -10.92 -7.97 -4.03
CA GLY A 54 -12.15 -8.48 -3.48
C GLY A 54 -12.94 -7.40 -2.75
N ILE A 55 -12.29 -6.52 -2.02
CA ILE A 55 -12.92 -5.35 -1.40
C ILE A 55 -13.41 -4.36 -2.45
N GLY A 56 -12.63 -4.10 -3.51
CA GLY A 56 -13.08 -3.25 -4.63
C GLY A 56 -14.36 -3.79 -5.29
N PHE A 57 -14.39 -5.10 -5.58
CA PHE A 57 -15.60 -5.77 -6.07
C PHE A 57 -16.78 -5.58 -5.11
N PHE A 58 -16.56 -5.78 -3.83
CA PHE A 58 -17.57 -5.67 -2.78
C PHE A 58 -18.17 -4.27 -2.68
N ILE A 59 -17.34 -3.24 -2.70
CA ILE A 59 -17.78 -1.83 -2.68
C ILE A 59 -18.66 -1.51 -3.88
N VAL A 60 -18.22 -1.87 -5.10
CA VAL A 60 -18.97 -1.57 -6.32
C VAL A 60 -20.28 -2.38 -6.37
N PHE A 61 -20.27 -3.63 -5.91
CA PHE A 61 -21.45 -4.49 -5.81
C PHE A 61 -22.51 -3.89 -4.88
N ILE A 62 -22.11 -3.45 -3.67
CA ILE A 62 -23.00 -2.79 -2.70
C ILE A 62 -23.57 -1.49 -3.30
N SER A 63 -22.69 -0.67 -3.91
CA SER A 63 -23.11 0.58 -4.56
C SER A 63 -24.19 0.35 -5.62
N GLN A 64 -24.06 -0.71 -6.42
CA GLN A 64 -25.06 -1.07 -7.42
C GLN A 64 -26.39 -1.50 -6.80
N ILE A 65 -26.37 -2.25 -5.70
CA ILE A 65 -27.60 -2.62 -4.97
C ILE A 65 -28.31 -1.36 -4.46
N ILE A 66 -27.57 -0.44 -3.86
CA ILE A 66 -28.13 0.83 -3.35
C ILE A 66 -28.71 1.65 -4.50
N LEU A 67 -27.98 1.87 -5.58
CA LEU A 67 -28.44 2.64 -6.73
C LEU A 67 -29.66 2.03 -7.41
N SER A 68 -29.71 0.72 -7.57
CA SER A 68 -30.88 0.03 -8.16
C SER A 68 -32.12 0.16 -7.28
N SER A 69 -31.94 0.16 -5.98
CA SER A 69 -33.05 0.34 -5.01
C SER A 69 -33.55 1.77 -5.01
N LEU A 70 -32.68 2.77 -5.08
CA LEU A 70 -33.02 4.18 -5.19
C LEU A 70 -33.75 4.50 -6.52
N GLY A 71 -33.32 3.89 -7.62
CA GLY A 71 -33.95 4.07 -8.94
C GLY A 71 -35.43 3.58 -8.99
N ASN A 72 -35.79 2.67 -8.11
CA ASN A 72 -37.17 2.14 -8.00
C ASN A 72 -38.08 2.93 -7.06
N LEU A 73 -37.58 3.97 -6.38
CA LEU A 73 -38.34 4.81 -5.43
C LEU A 73 -39.41 5.69 -6.12
N LYS A 74 -39.37 5.81 -7.46
CA LYS A 74 -40.42 6.53 -8.21
C LYS A 74 -41.83 5.89 -8.09
N ASP A 75 -41.88 4.65 -7.61
CA ASP A 75 -43.12 3.92 -7.35
C ASP A 75 -43.28 3.80 -5.82
N LEU A 76 -43.97 4.77 -5.22
CA LEU A 76 -44.18 4.90 -3.76
C LEU A 76 -44.78 3.63 -3.08
N SER A 77 -45.34 2.69 -3.89
CA SER A 77 -45.89 1.43 -3.36
C SER A 77 -44.83 0.41 -2.91
N ARG A 78 -43.55 0.69 -3.12
CA ARG A 78 -42.43 -0.25 -2.91
C ARG A 78 -41.49 0.12 -1.75
N GLY A 79 -42.01 0.42 -0.58
CA GLY A 79 -41.23 0.50 0.67
C GLY A 79 -40.34 -0.75 0.92
N LYS A 80 -40.66 -1.86 0.25
CA LYS A 80 -39.86 -3.09 0.22
C LYS A 80 -38.51 -2.95 -0.57
N SER A 81 -38.38 -1.90 -1.40
CA SER A 81 -37.17 -1.72 -2.26
C SER A 81 -35.93 -1.37 -1.46
N LEU A 82 -36.05 -0.72 -0.31
CA LEU A 82 -34.92 -0.35 0.54
C LEU A 82 -34.59 -1.40 1.62
N PHE A 83 -35.51 -2.33 1.90
CA PHE A 83 -35.33 -3.33 2.93
C PHE A 83 -34.15 -4.27 2.61
N LEU A 84 -34.06 -4.76 1.38
CA LEU A 84 -33.00 -5.68 0.98
C LEU A 84 -31.60 -5.06 1.06
N PRO A 85 -31.31 -3.85 0.51
CA PRO A 85 -29.99 -3.24 0.67
C PRO A 85 -29.67 -2.91 2.12
N ALA A 86 -30.64 -2.47 2.91
CA ALA A 86 -30.43 -2.23 4.34
C ALA A 86 -30.07 -3.53 5.08
N LEU A 87 -30.76 -4.62 4.81
CA LEU A 87 -30.47 -5.93 5.39
C LEU A 87 -29.05 -6.41 5.00
N ILE A 88 -28.67 -6.24 3.74
CA ILE A 88 -27.31 -6.59 3.28
C ILE A 88 -26.25 -5.78 4.02
N LEU A 89 -26.43 -4.48 4.17
CA LEU A 89 -25.48 -3.64 4.91
C LEU A 89 -25.37 -4.06 6.39
N VAL A 90 -26.49 -4.43 7.03
CA VAL A 90 -26.50 -4.94 8.40
C VAL A 90 -25.73 -6.27 8.50
N ILE A 91 -25.96 -7.19 7.58
CA ILE A 91 -25.24 -8.48 7.54
C ILE A 91 -23.75 -8.25 7.36
N ILE A 92 -23.36 -7.35 6.46
CA ILE A 92 -21.96 -6.98 6.23
C ILE A 92 -21.34 -6.40 7.49
N PHE A 93 -22.00 -5.47 8.15
CA PHE A 93 -21.53 -4.86 9.39
C PHE A 93 -21.36 -5.90 10.50
N ILE A 94 -22.36 -6.76 10.71
CA ILE A 94 -22.30 -7.84 11.72
C ILE A 94 -21.16 -8.81 11.41
N GLY A 95 -20.96 -9.17 10.14
CA GLY A 95 -19.89 -10.06 9.72
C GLY A 95 -18.49 -9.43 9.83
N ASN A 96 -18.38 -8.11 9.75
CA ASN A 96 -17.13 -7.38 9.92
C ASN A 96 -16.58 -7.47 11.35
N GLN A 97 -17.46 -7.41 12.37
CA GLN A 97 -17.06 -7.34 13.77
C GLN A 97 -16.17 -8.50 14.24
N PRO A 98 -16.49 -9.77 13.98
CA PRO A 98 -15.62 -10.88 14.36
C PRO A 98 -14.30 -10.88 13.57
N LEU A 99 -14.31 -10.48 12.29
CA LEU A 99 -13.12 -10.48 11.43
C LEU A 99 -12.13 -9.37 11.83
N GLU A 100 -12.63 -8.22 12.25
CA GLU A 100 -11.81 -7.11 12.74
C GLU A 100 -11.03 -7.47 14.02
N ASN A 101 -11.61 -8.34 14.87
CA ASN A 101 -10.99 -8.78 16.10
C ASN A 101 -10.04 -9.99 15.94
N VAL A 102 -9.88 -10.53 14.73
CA VAL A 102 -8.96 -11.63 14.48
C VAL A 102 -7.52 -11.12 14.42
N ASN A 103 -6.66 -11.68 15.24
CA ASN A 103 -5.22 -11.47 15.15
C ASN A 103 -4.64 -12.30 14.00
N TRP A 104 -4.57 -11.72 12.80
CA TRP A 104 -4.07 -12.37 11.59
C TRP A 104 -2.57 -12.62 11.60
N THR A 105 -1.81 -11.88 12.44
CA THR A 105 -0.36 -12.01 12.57
C THR A 105 0.01 -12.16 14.04
N LYS A 106 1.05 -12.94 14.31
CA LYS A 106 1.67 -13.01 15.63
C LYS A 106 3.02 -12.32 15.56
N SER A 107 3.26 -11.40 16.51
CA SER A 107 4.61 -10.86 16.70
C SER A 107 5.51 -12.00 17.20
N THR A 108 6.62 -12.23 16.51
CA THR A 108 7.62 -13.23 16.90
C THR A 108 8.80 -12.58 17.63
N GLU A 109 9.25 -11.46 17.10
CA GLU A 109 10.39 -10.72 17.64
C GLU A 109 10.18 -9.22 17.45
N ASN A 110 10.80 -8.43 18.31
CA ASN A 110 10.84 -6.98 18.15
C ASN A 110 12.15 -6.61 17.47
N ILE A 111 12.05 -5.76 16.46
CA ILE A 111 13.20 -5.15 15.80
C ILE A 111 13.07 -3.64 15.89
N THR A 112 14.19 -2.95 16.02
CA THR A 112 14.23 -1.50 15.96
C THR A 112 14.26 -1.05 14.49
N ALA A 113 13.36 -0.15 14.10
CA ALA A 113 13.33 0.44 12.77
C ALA A 113 13.78 1.91 12.84
N ILE A 114 14.84 2.25 12.12
CA ILE A 114 15.30 3.64 11.96
C ILE A 114 14.85 4.12 10.58
N VAL A 115 13.96 5.10 10.57
CA VAL A 115 13.50 5.72 9.31
C VAL A 115 14.24 7.04 9.11
N VAL A 116 14.99 7.15 8.03
CA VAL A 116 15.77 8.35 7.70
C VAL A 116 15.00 9.19 6.71
N GLN A 117 14.80 10.47 7.05
CA GLN A 117 14.17 11.45 6.18
C GLN A 117 15.14 12.61 5.91
N PRO A 118 15.85 12.60 4.76
CA PRO A 118 16.84 13.64 4.41
C PRO A 118 16.23 15.01 4.16
N ASN A 119 14.94 15.07 3.82
CA ASN A 119 14.18 16.29 3.53
C ASN A 119 14.82 17.18 2.46
N ILE A 120 15.27 16.58 1.37
CA ILE A 120 15.92 17.28 0.26
C ILE A 120 14.86 17.76 -0.74
N ASN A 121 14.94 19.02 -1.14
CA ASN A 121 14.01 19.60 -2.09
C ASN A 121 14.11 18.85 -3.44
N ILE A 122 12.97 18.49 -4.02
CA ILE A 122 12.90 17.71 -5.27
C ILE A 122 13.60 18.44 -6.45
N LYS A 123 13.57 19.78 -6.50
CA LYS A 123 14.24 20.57 -7.53
C LYS A 123 15.76 20.53 -7.40
N GLU A 124 16.27 20.36 -6.17
CA GLU A 124 17.71 20.29 -5.88
C GLU A 124 18.24 18.86 -6.02
N LYS A 125 17.41 17.87 -5.72
CA LYS A 125 17.75 16.43 -5.66
C LYS A 125 18.49 15.92 -6.90
N TRP A 126 18.13 16.41 -8.08
CA TRP A 126 18.69 15.95 -9.37
C TRP A 126 19.85 16.82 -9.87
N THR A 127 20.38 17.73 -9.05
CA THR A 127 21.54 18.55 -9.36
C THR A 127 22.81 18.00 -8.73
N GLN A 128 23.99 18.39 -9.24
CA GLN A 128 25.29 18.02 -8.63
C GLN A 128 25.41 18.48 -7.18
N ARG A 129 24.81 19.62 -6.84
CA ARG A 129 24.74 20.11 -5.46
C ARG A 129 23.87 19.21 -4.58
N GLY A 130 22.73 18.76 -5.12
CA GLY A 130 21.84 17.84 -4.44
C GLY A 130 22.49 16.46 -4.20
N LEU A 131 23.23 15.95 -5.17
CA LEU A 131 23.98 14.69 -5.02
C LEU A 131 24.97 14.78 -3.85
N LYS A 132 25.83 15.82 -3.81
CA LYS A 132 26.78 16.02 -2.71
C LYS A 132 26.09 16.16 -1.36
N LYS A 133 24.94 16.81 -1.31
CA LYS A 133 24.15 16.93 -0.09
C LYS A 133 23.59 15.58 0.36
N ILE A 134 23.10 14.76 -0.58
CA ILE A 134 22.63 13.40 -0.29
C ILE A 134 23.78 12.55 0.28
N GLU A 135 24.93 12.55 -0.38
CA GLU A 135 26.10 11.80 0.06
C GLU A 135 26.54 12.20 1.47
N SER A 136 26.65 13.52 1.73
CA SER A 136 26.98 14.02 3.06
C SER A 136 25.94 13.69 4.13
N GLU A 137 24.67 13.70 3.79
CA GLU A 137 23.58 13.30 4.72
C GLU A 137 23.61 11.80 5.00
N ILE A 138 23.90 10.95 4.01
CA ILE A 138 24.06 9.51 4.20
C ILE A 138 25.23 9.27 5.16
N GLU A 139 26.38 9.85 4.90
CA GLU A 139 27.58 9.71 5.72
C GLU A 139 27.34 10.19 7.16
N ASN A 140 26.77 11.39 7.33
CA ASN A 140 26.47 11.95 8.63
C ASN A 140 25.49 11.08 9.43
N LYS A 141 24.46 10.54 8.78
CA LYS A 141 23.46 9.68 9.46
C LYS A 141 24.03 8.32 9.84
N LEU A 142 24.90 7.75 9.04
CA LEU A 142 25.56 6.49 9.34
C LEU A 142 26.61 6.61 10.47
N THR A 143 27.20 7.81 10.62
CA THR A 143 28.19 8.08 11.66
C THR A 143 27.59 8.61 12.98
N GLN A 144 26.28 8.86 13.03
CA GLN A 144 25.61 9.31 14.25
C GLN A 144 25.49 8.19 15.31
N ASN A 145 25.62 8.58 16.58
CA ASN A 145 25.57 7.69 17.75
C ASN A 145 24.46 6.64 17.78
N PRO A 146 23.20 6.90 17.33
CA PRO A 146 22.15 5.87 17.34
C PRO A 146 22.49 4.66 16.46
N ILE A 147 23.29 4.83 15.41
CA ILE A 147 23.65 3.74 14.50
C ILE A 147 24.94 3.04 14.95
N GLN A 148 25.87 3.76 15.57
CA GLN A 148 27.14 3.20 16.04
C GLN A 148 27.02 2.31 17.27
N ASN A 149 25.99 2.52 18.12
CA ASN A 149 25.81 1.81 19.39
C ASN A 149 24.48 1.05 19.43
N LEU A 150 24.17 0.29 18.37
CA LEU A 150 22.95 -0.52 18.32
C LEU A 150 23.07 -1.70 19.29
N THR A 151 22.22 -1.71 20.30
CA THR A 151 22.10 -2.81 21.29
C THR A 151 21.09 -3.86 20.86
N GLU A 152 20.17 -3.51 19.97
CA GLU A 152 19.11 -4.38 19.48
C GLU A 152 19.21 -4.59 17.96
N PRO A 153 18.67 -5.69 17.43
CA PRO A 153 18.59 -5.93 16.01
C PRO A 153 17.85 -4.78 15.31
N THR A 154 18.51 -4.12 14.37
CA THR A 154 18.02 -2.87 13.76
C THR A 154 17.98 -2.95 12.24
N VAL A 155 16.93 -2.42 11.63
CA VAL A 155 16.80 -2.20 10.18
C VAL A 155 16.67 -0.71 9.90
N ILE A 156 17.45 -0.22 8.94
CA ILE A 156 17.43 1.18 8.52
C ILE A 156 16.67 1.31 7.21
N PHE A 157 15.72 2.24 7.17
CA PHE A 157 14.93 2.55 5.98
C PHE A 157 15.27 3.93 5.45
N TRP A 158 15.72 3.98 4.20
CA TRP A 158 15.92 5.19 3.43
C TRP A 158 14.77 5.39 2.44
N PRO A 159 14.45 6.62 2.03
CA PRO A 159 13.39 6.87 1.08
C PRO A 159 13.72 6.33 -0.31
N GLU A 160 12.67 6.23 -1.15
CA GLU A 160 12.80 5.88 -2.55
C GLU A 160 13.72 6.85 -3.28
N VAL A 161 14.59 6.30 -4.14
CA VAL A 161 15.61 7.06 -4.88
C VAL A 161 16.43 7.95 -3.93
N THR A 162 16.99 7.33 -2.88
CA THR A 162 17.90 8.01 -1.96
C THR A 162 19.11 8.52 -2.72
N GLN A 163 19.70 7.69 -3.60
CA GLN A 163 20.80 8.05 -4.45
C GLN A 163 20.34 8.25 -5.89
N THR A 164 20.60 9.43 -6.45
CA THR A 164 20.17 9.82 -7.80
C THR A 164 21.24 9.57 -8.85
N SER A 165 22.48 9.21 -8.46
CA SER A 165 23.52 8.71 -9.36
C SER A 165 23.29 7.21 -9.66
N LEU A 166 23.70 6.78 -10.87
CA LEU A 166 23.74 5.36 -11.20
C LEU A 166 24.81 4.67 -10.37
N VAL A 167 24.42 3.65 -9.62
CA VAL A 167 25.30 2.88 -8.75
C VAL A 167 25.54 1.50 -9.38
N LYS A 168 26.77 1.06 -9.45
CA LYS A 168 27.09 -0.27 -9.93
C LYS A 168 26.81 -1.31 -8.85
N LYS A 169 26.46 -2.52 -9.26
CA LYS A 169 26.11 -3.60 -8.33
C LYS A 169 27.22 -3.91 -7.33
N ASN A 170 28.49 -3.91 -7.76
CA ASN A 170 29.63 -4.13 -6.87
C ASN A 170 29.78 -3.04 -5.81
N GLU A 171 29.48 -1.78 -6.12
CA GLU A 171 29.51 -0.67 -5.17
C GLU A 171 28.41 -0.82 -4.11
N ILE A 172 27.21 -1.28 -4.53
CA ILE A 172 26.12 -1.59 -3.60
C ILE A 172 26.51 -2.72 -2.66
N ASP A 173 27.12 -3.78 -3.19
CA ASP A 173 27.53 -4.94 -2.41
C ASP A 173 28.67 -4.59 -1.43
N GLU A 174 29.60 -3.75 -1.83
CA GLU A 174 30.68 -3.25 -0.98
C GLU A 174 30.12 -2.35 0.15
N PHE A 175 29.29 -1.40 -0.19
CA PHE A 175 28.61 -0.52 0.77
C PHE A 175 27.80 -1.32 1.80
N ARG A 176 26.99 -2.29 1.32
CA ARG A 176 26.22 -3.17 2.19
C ARG A 176 27.12 -3.95 3.15
N ASN A 177 28.20 -4.56 2.65
CA ASN A 177 29.09 -5.38 3.46
C ASN A 177 29.86 -4.56 4.51
N ASN A 178 30.22 -3.33 4.19
CA ASN A 178 30.90 -2.45 5.14
C ASN A 178 29.99 -2.03 6.29
N ILE A 179 28.71 -1.70 5.98
CA ILE A 179 27.76 -1.27 7.00
C ILE A 179 27.28 -2.41 7.88
N LEU A 180 27.02 -3.60 7.31
CA LEU A 180 26.48 -4.74 8.07
C LEU A 180 27.53 -5.38 8.99
N LYS A 181 28.83 -5.17 8.73
CA LYS A 181 29.90 -5.76 9.55
C LYS A 181 30.12 -5.09 10.89
N GLU A 182 29.71 -3.84 11.05
CA GLU A 182 30.16 -3.04 12.20
C GLU A 182 29.21 -3.03 13.40
N ASN A 183 27.95 -3.52 13.28
CA ASN A 183 26.96 -3.37 14.34
C ASN A 183 25.87 -4.45 14.30
N ASN A 184 24.98 -4.49 15.29
CA ASN A 184 23.75 -5.29 15.35
C ASN A 184 22.73 -4.90 14.26
N MET A 185 23.21 -4.45 13.09
CA MET A 185 22.37 -4.08 11.97
C MET A 185 21.97 -5.32 11.20
N LEU A 186 20.67 -5.62 11.16
CA LEU A 186 20.09 -6.72 10.39
C LEU A 186 20.04 -6.41 8.90
N GLY A 187 19.86 -5.15 8.52
CA GLY A 187 19.76 -4.76 7.14
C GLY A 187 19.51 -3.28 6.92
N MET A 188 19.61 -2.89 5.65
CA MET A 188 19.28 -1.56 5.17
C MET A 188 18.38 -1.69 3.93
N VAL A 189 17.30 -0.91 3.90
CA VAL A 189 16.42 -0.76 2.74
C VAL A 189 16.67 0.62 2.15
N MET A 190 17.13 0.67 0.90
CA MET A 190 17.47 1.91 0.21
C MET A 190 17.05 1.81 -1.27
N GLY A 191 16.35 2.82 -1.75
CA GLY A 191 16.06 2.97 -3.18
C GLY A 191 17.24 3.58 -3.91
N VAL A 192 17.79 2.87 -4.90
CA VAL A 192 18.92 3.33 -5.73
C VAL A 192 18.61 3.11 -7.21
N LEU A 193 19.20 3.94 -8.06
CA LEU A 193 19.23 3.72 -9.51
C LEU A 193 20.40 2.80 -9.85
N SER A 194 20.12 1.57 -10.27
CA SER A 194 21.16 0.64 -10.65
C SER A 194 21.31 0.52 -12.17
N GLU A 195 22.53 0.38 -12.65
CA GLU A 195 22.83 0.04 -14.04
C GLU A 195 22.53 -1.46 -14.25
N THR A 196 21.49 -1.76 -15.01
CA THR A 196 21.19 -3.14 -15.43
C THR A 196 21.90 -3.37 -16.75
N LYS A 197 22.90 -4.26 -16.78
CA LYS A 197 23.42 -4.75 -18.05
C LYS A 197 22.34 -5.57 -18.74
N SER A 198 21.80 -5.03 -19.84
CA SER A 198 20.97 -5.77 -20.80
C SER A 198 21.78 -6.85 -21.51
#